data_5563acb5d9817f6722415fa873e751af
#
_entry.id   5563acb5d9817f6722415fa873e751af
#
_cell.length_a   1.000
_cell.length_b   1.000
_cell.length_c   1.000
_cell.angle_alpha   90.00
_cell.angle_beta   90.00
_cell.angle_gamma   90.00
#
_symmetry.space_group_name_H-M   'P 1'
#
loop_
_entity.id
_entity.type
_entity.pdbx_description
1 polymer ?
#
loop_
_entity_poly.entity_id
_entity_poly.type
_entity_poly.pdbx_seq_one_letter_code
_entity_poly.pdbx_strand_id
1 'polypeptide(L)'
;MPPRHVQVPAPPGQPAAQPSPALRRRPRQSRAQASSDALQQAFVQLLRERGYAKATIREIAAVAGVSVGTFYEYFGDKQSLAALCIHRHVLAMAERLRAAAQALHGAPRAELAAALVDLQIDVIGADAPLWSALFALERQVSPLAAYRRHYDAYVALWRDALAHAADPPLAARLDGLARMAQTVCYGGISQALLTLGPALDFAALRGELQAVMRAYLAAADA
;
A
#
# COMPACT_ATOMS: atom_id res chain seq x y z
N MET A 1 -2.15 -0.18 -92.93
CA MET A 1 -1.30 -0.55 -91.78
C MET A 1 -1.81 0.17 -90.52
N PRO A 2 -2.42 -0.48 -89.55
CA PRO A 2 -2.79 0.16 -88.30
C PRO A 2 -1.61 0.12 -87.33
N PRO A 3 -1.49 1.07 -86.33
CA PRO A 3 -0.38 1.18 -85.46
C PRO A 3 -0.43 0.13 -84.34
N ARG A 4 0.73 -0.34 -83.97
CA ARG A 4 0.95 -1.32 -82.85
C ARG A 4 0.71 -0.67 -81.48
N HIS A 5 -0.19 -1.26 -80.70
CA HIS A 5 -0.33 -0.98 -79.29
C HIS A 5 0.92 -1.45 -78.54
N VAL A 6 1.56 -0.54 -77.85
CA VAL A 6 2.62 -0.82 -76.89
C VAL A 6 1.95 -1.10 -75.52
N GLN A 7 2.10 -2.31 -75.04
CA GLN A 7 1.62 -2.77 -73.76
C GLN A 7 2.60 -2.34 -72.68
N VAL A 8 2.17 -1.45 -71.79
CA VAL A 8 2.95 -1.02 -70.58
C VAL A 8 2.83 -2.10 -69.53
N PRO A 9 3.95 -2.63 -68.90
CA PRO A 9 3.88 -3.61 -67.84
C PRO A 9 3.39 -2.96 -66.53
N ALA A 10 2.52 -3.69 -65.82
CA ALA A 10 2.01 -3.31 -64.53
C ALA A 10 3.13 -3.28 -63.45
N PRO A 11 3.06 -2.39 -62.44
CA PRO A 11 4.05 -2.31 -61.39
C PRO A 11 4.01 -3.56 -60.48
N PRO A 12 5.16 -3.98 -59.90
CA PRO A 12 5.23 -5.15 -59.06
C PRO A 12 4.43 -4.93 -57.77
N GLY A 13 3.64 -5.98 -57.43
CA GLY A 13 2.77 -5.99 -56.25
C GLY A 13 3.54 -5.75 -54.96
N GLN A 14 2.97 -4.91 -54.10
CA GLN A 14 3.43 -4.70 -52.72
C GLN A 14 3.39 -6.03 -51.94
N PRO A 15 4.43 -6.37 -51.17
CA PRO A 15 4.40 -7.54 -50.32
C PRO A 15 3.32 -7.35 -49.25
N ALA A 16 2.45 -8.35 -49.09
CA ALA A 16 1.43 -8.41 -48.04
C ALA A 16 2.10 -8.28 -46.70
N ALA A 17 1.61 -7.34 -45.89
CA ALA A 17 2.04 -7.13 -44.50
C ALA A 17 1.83 -8.42 -43.69
N GLN A 18 2.92 -9.04 -43.26
CA GLN A 18 2.88 -10.18 -42.37
C GLN A 18 2.34 -9.70 -41.00
N PRO A 19 1.35 -10.41 -40.38
CA PRO A 19 0.89 -10.07 -39.06
C PRO A 19 2.01 -10.29 -38.03
N SER A 20 2.35 -9.25 -37.31
CA SER A 20 3.35 -9.27 -36.26
C SER A 20 3.04 -10.35 -35.21
N PRO A 21 4.03 -11.19 -34.79
CA PRO A 21 3.85 -12.15 -33.73
C PRO A 21 3.95 -11.45 -32.36
N ALA A 22 2.96 -10.66 -32.02
CA ALA A 22 2.87 -10.07 -30.70
C ALA A 22 1.74 -10.75 -29.92
N LEU A 23 2.05 -11.20 -28.67
CA LEU A 23 1.10 -11.49 -27.59
C LEU A 23 0.66 -12.95 -27.33
N ARG A 24 1.56 -13.93 -27.39
CA ARG A 24 1.26 -15.25 -26.78
C ARG A 24 1.79 -15.47 -25.35
N ARG A 25 2.61 -14.57 -24.76
CA ARG A 25 3.16 -14.72 -23.41
C ARG A 25 2.35 -14.02 -22.29
N ARG A 26 1.47 -13.08 -22.61
CA ARG A 26 0.64 -12.36 -21.61
C ARG A 26 -0.51 -13.16 -20.98
N PRO A 27 -1.20 -14.11 -21.62
CA PRO A 27 -2.38 -14.74 -21.02
C PRO A 27 -2.11 -15.59 -19.76
N ARG A 28 -0.95 -16.24 -19.66
CA ARG A 28 -0.62 -17.12 -18.53
C ARG A 28 -0.24 -16.32 -17.28
N GLN A 29 0.58 -15.28 -17.47
CA GLN A 29 1.01 -14.40 -16.36
C GLN A 29 -0.15 -13.54 -15.85
N SER A 30 -1.04 -13.06 -16.73
CA SER A 30 -2.23 -12.30 -16.31
C SER A 30 -3.25 -13.15 -15.55
N ARG A 31 -3.45 -14.42 -15.93
CA ARG A 31 -4.31 -15.36 -15.19
C ARG A 31 -3.72 -15.71 -13.83
N ALA A 32 -2.41 -15.96 -13.77
CA ALA A 32 -1.72 -16.21 -12.51
C ALA A 32 -1.86 -15.02 -11.56
N GLN A 33 -1.63 -13.79 -12.07
CA GLN A 33 -1.82 -12.58 -11.27
C GLN A 33 -3.27 -12.43 -10.81
N ALA A 34 -4.26 -12.63 -11.69
CA ALA A 34 -5.67 -12.54 -11.36
C ALA A 34 -6.08 -13.53 -10.25
N SER A 35 -5.60 -14.78 -10.32
CA SER A 35 -5.88 -15.79 -9.27
C SER A 35 -5.25 -15.41 -7.92
N SER A 36 -4.01 -14.93 -7.94
CA SER A 36 -3.34 -14.44 -6.73
C SER A 36 -4.05 -13.25 -6.12
N ASP A 37 -4.49 -12.30 -6.94
CA ASP A 37 -5.22 -11.11 -6.47
C ASP A 37 -6.61 -11.50 -5.95
N ALA A 38 -7.31 -12.45 -6.58
CA ALA A 38 -8.59 -12.96 -6.09
C ALA A 38 -8.45 -13.63 -4.71
N LEU A 39 -7.41 -14.44 -4.49
CA LEU A 39 -7.11 -15.05 -3.19
C LEU A 39 -6.84 -13.99 -2.10
N GLN A 40 -6.11 -12.93 -2.44
CA GLN A 40 -5.85 -11.84 -1.51
C GLN A 40 -7.11 -11.05 -1.17
N GLN A 41 -7.94 -10.74 -2.16
CA GLN A 41 -9.24 -10.06 -1.95
C GLN A 41 -10.17 -10.91 -1.07
N ALA A 42 -10.28 -12.20 -1.36
CA ALA A 42 -11.05 -13.14 -0.56
C ALA A 42 -10.56 -13.23 0.90
N PHE A 43 -9.25 -13.27 1.09
CA PHE A 43 -8.66 -13.26 2.43
C PHE A 43 -8.98 -11.97 3.19
N VAL A 44 -8.81 -10.80 2.56
CA VAL A 44 -9.12 -9.49 3.17
C VAL A 44 -10.60 -9.39 3.52
N GLN A 45 -11.50 -9.88 2.66
CA GLN A 45 -12.92 -9.93 2.96
C GLN A 45 -13.21 -10.79 4.20
N LEU A 46 -12.71 -12.03 4.24
CA LEU A 46 -12.92 -12.94 5.37
C LEU A 46 -12.25 -12.44 6.66
N LEU A 47 -11.09 -11.81 6.53
CA LEU A 47 -10.39 -11.19 7.67
C LEU A 47 -11.25 -10.11 8.32
N ARG A 48 -11.87 -9.25 7.51
CA ARG A 48 -12.77 -8.18 7.96
C ARG A 48 -14.04 -8.74 8.60
N GLU A 49 -14.65 -9.76 8.00
CA GLU A 49 -15.94 -10.31 8.44
C GLU A 49 -15.83 -11.23 9.66
N ARG A 50 -14.77 -12.03 9.74
CA ARG A 50 -14.69 -13.17 10.68
C ARG A 50 -13.39 -13.23 11.47
N GLY A 51 -12.39 -12.41 11.13
CA GLY A 51 -11.05 -12.44 11.73
C GLY A 51 -10.18 -13.60 11.22
N TYR A 52 -8.89 -13.52 11.51
CA TYR A 52 -7.90 -14.45 11.00
C TYR A 52 -8.12 -15.90 11.42
N ALA A 53 -8.48 -16.15 12.68
CA ALA A 53 -8.63 -17.50 13.21
C ALA A 53 -9.70 -18.30 12.45
N LYS A 54 -10.82 -17.66 12.09
CA LYS A 54 -11.96 -18.29 11.43
C LYS A 54 -11.84 -18.38 9.91
N ALA A 55 -10.97 -17.59 9.27
CA ALA A 55 -10.72 -17.66 7.83
C ALA A 55 -9.90 -18.90 7.48
N THR A 56 -10.51 -19.93 6.91
CA THR A 56 -9.82 -21.16 6.47
C THR A 56 -9.37 -21.05 5.02
N ILE A 57 -8.32 -21.80 4.64
CA ILE A 57 -7.83 -21.88 3.24
C ILE A 57 -8.95 -22.33 2.30
N ARG A 58 -9.81 -23.26 2.74
CA ARG A 58 -10.94 -23.74 1.94
C ARG A 58 -11.95 -22.63 1.65
N GLU A 59 -12.28 -21.80 2.65
CA GLU A 59 -13.20 -20.66 2.47
C GLU A 59 -12.57 -19.57 1.62
N ILE A 60 -11.28 -19.28 1.82
CA ILE A 60 -10.55 -18.31 1.00
C ILE A 60 -10.57 -18.73 -0.47
N ALA A 61 -10.27 -19.99 -0.77
CA ALA A 61 -10.31 -20.52 -2.13
C ALA A 61 -11.73 -20.49 -2.72
N ALA A 62 -12.74 -20.85 -1.92
CA ALA A 62 -14.15 -20.82 -2.34
C ALA A 62 -14.62 -19.40 -2.67
N VAL A 63 -14.33 -18.40 -1.82
CA VAL A 63 -14.65 -16.98 -2.05
C VAL A 63 -13.90 -16.42 -3.26
N ALA A 64 -12.64 -16.83 -3.45
CA ALA A 64 -11.83 -16.44 -4.61
C ALA A 64 -12.26 -17.13 -5.92
N GLY A 65 -13.17 -18.10 -5.88
CA GLY A 65 -13.61 -18.85 -7.06
C GLY A 65 -12.52 -19.77 -7.63
N VAL A 66 -11.59 -20.25 -6.80
CA VAL A 66 -10.49 -21.14 -7.21
C VAL A 66 -10.47 -22.44 -6.40
N SER A 67 -9.71 -23.44 -6.86
CA SER A 67 -9.51 -24.67 -6.09
C SER A 67 -8.53 -24.47 -4.92
N VAL A 68 -8.62 -25.34 -3.90
CA VAL A 68 -7.62 -25.38 -2.82
C VAL A 68 -6.22 -25.71 -3.39
N GLY A 69 -6.15 -26.54 -4.43
CA GLY A 69 -4.90 -26.81 -5.15
C GLY A 69 -4.28 -25.53 -5.73
N THR A 70 -5.12 -24.68 -6.35
CA THR A 70 -4.67 -23.36 -6.86
C THR A 70 -4.17 -22.45 -5.74
N PHE A 71 -4.76 -22.48 -4.53
CA PHE A 71 -4.21 -21.75 -3.40
C PHE A 71 -2.76 -22.13 -3.13
N TYR A 72 -2.47 -23.44 -3.07
CA TYR A 72 -1.12 -23.95 -2.78
C TYR A 72 -0.11 -23.76 -3.93
N GLU A 73 -0.56 -23.45 -5.14
CA GLU A 73 0.32 -23.00 -6.24
C GLU A 73 0.92 -21.61 -5.97
N TYR A 74 0.24 -20.75 -5.19
CA TYR A 74 0.66 -19.37 -4.92
C TYR A 74 1.18 -19.15 -3.50
N PHE A 75 0.61 -19.86 -2.53
CA PHE A 75 0.89 -19.66 -1.10
C PHE A 75 1.13 -20.99 -0.40
N GLY A 76 2.26 -21.12 0.29
CA GLY A 76 2.56 -22.33 1.05
C GLY A 76 1.58 -22.58 2.20
N ASP A 77 1.04 -21.49 2.77
CA ASP A 77 0.09 -21.50 3.87
C ASP A 77 -0.71 -20.19 3.98
N LYS A 78 -1.65 -20.17 4.92
CA LYS A 78 -2.45 -18.96 5.21
C LYS A 78 -1.61 -17.81 5.78
N GLN A 79 -0.53 -18.10 6.49
CA GLN A 79 0.38 -17.11 7.05
C GLN A 79 1.13 -16.34 5.96
N SER A 80 1.59 -17.04 4.93
CA SER A 80 2.26 -16.43 3.77
C SER A 80 1.33 -15.47 3.02
N LEU A 81 0.05 -15.86 2.82
CA LEU A 81 -0.97 -14.98 2.24
C LEU A 81 -1.22 -13.76 3.13
N ALA A 82 -1.38 -13.96 4.44
CA ALA A 82 -1.60 -12.89 5.39
C ALA A 82 -0.42 -11.89 5.42
N ALA A 83 0.82 -12.38 5.45
CA ALA A 83 2.01 -11.54 5.41
C ALA A 83 2.09 -10.71 4.12
N LEU A 84 1.72 -11.27 2.97
CA LEU A 84 1.64 -10.52 1.71
C LEU A 84 0.55 -9.46 1.75
N CYS A 85 -0.64 -9.75 2.28
CA CYS A 85 -1.72 -8.77 2.41
C CYS A 85 -1.33 -7.61 3.33
N ILE A 86 -0.70 -7.89 4.48
CA ILE A 86 -0.15 -6.86 5.37
C ILE A 86 0.86 -5.99 4.61
N HIS A 87 1.83 -6.62 3.96
CA HIS A 87 2.85 -5.90 3.19
C HIS A 87 2.24 -4.95 2.15
N ARG A 88 1.24 -5.41 1.39
CA ARG A 88 0.55 -4.58 0.38
C ARG A 88 -0.17 -3.38 1.01
N HIS A 89 -0.86 -3.55 2.14
CA HIS A 89 -1.54 -2.45 2.83
C HIS A 89 -0.55 -1.43 3.40
N VAL A 90 0.55 -1.91 3.99
CA VAL A 90 1.63 -1.06 4.49
C VAL A 90 2.26 -0.25 3.34
N LEU A 91 2.57 -0.87 2.21
CA LEU A 91 3.10 -0.16 1.05
C LEU A 91 2.11 0.86 0.48
N ALA A 92 0.84 0.49 0.33
CA ALA A 92 -0.18 1.40 -0.19
C ALA A 92 -0.38 2.63 0.71
N MET A 93 -0.32 2.47 2.03
CA MET A 93 -0.32 3.59 2.98
C MET A 93 0.93 4.46 2.81
N ALA A 94 2.12 3.85 2.74
CA ALA A 94 3.37 4.59 2.56
C ALA A 94 3.40 5.41 1.26
N GLU A 95 2.84 4.88 0.18
CA GLU A 95 2.69 5.58 -1.11
C GLU A 95 1.81 6.83 -0.98
N ARG A 96 0.66 6.69 -0.31
CA ARG A 96 -0.26 7.81 -0.06
C ARG A 96 0.39 8.90 0.79
N LEU A 97 1.08 8.51 1.86
CA LEU A 97 1.78 9.45 2.74
C LEU A 97 2.91 10.17 1.99
N ARG A 98 3.67 9.45 1.15
CA ARG A 98 4.72 10.03 0.33
C ARG A 98 4.17 11.06 -0.66
N ALA A 99 3.07 10.74 -1.33
CA ALA A 99 2.41 11.67 -2.25
C ALA A 99 1.90 12.93 -1.51
N ALA A 100 1.30 12.78 -0.33
CA ALA A 100 0.85 13.90 0.47
C ALA A 100 2.03 14.77 0.96
N ALA A 101 3.12 14.15 1.41
CA ALA A 101 4.33 14.88 1.81
C ALA A 101 4.94 15.66 0.64
N GLN A 102 4.99 15.07 -0.56
CA GLN A 102 5.48 15.75 -1.76
C GLN A 102 4.61 16.94 -2.16
N ALA A 103 3.28 16.82 -2.05
CA ALA A 103 2.35 17.91 -2.34
C ALA A 103 2.50 19.09 -1.37
N LEU A 104 3.06 18.85 -0.19
CA LEU A 104 3.29 19.84 0.86
C LEU A 104 4.77 20.24 1.02
N HIS A 105 5.61 19.98 0.02
CA HIS A 105 6.98 20.46 0.02
C HIS A 105 7.03 21.98 0.19
N GLY A 106 7.82 22.46 1.14
CA GLY A 106 7.91 23.88 1.47
C GLY A 106 6.78 24.42 2.36
N ALA A 107 5.83 23.58 2.78
CA ALA A 107 4.88 23.96 3.82
C ALA A 107 5.55 23.93 5.22
N PRO A 108 5.00 24.67 6.21
CA PRO A 108 5.46 24.57 7.59
C PRO A 108 5.38 23.12 8.10
N ARG A 109 6.40 22.69 8.87
CA ARG A 109 6.45 21.30 9.41
C ARG A 109 5.23 20.92 10.25
N ALA A 110 4.61 21.89 10.92
CA ALA A 110 3.39 21.64 11.70
C ALA A 110 2.19 21.32 10.80
N GLU A 111 2.06 22.02 9.68
CA GLU A 111 1.00 21.78 8.68
C GLU A 111 1.22 20.42 7.98
N LEU A 112 2.45 20.14 7.57
CA LEU A 112 2.84 18.87 6.98
C LEU A 112 2.55 17.70 7.93
N ALA A 113 2.93 17.81 9.20
CA ALA A 113 2.68 16.75 10.19
C ALA A 113 1.17 16.55 10.44
N ALA A 114 0.39 17.62 10.52
CA ALA A 114 -1.07 17.53 10.66
C ALA A 114 -1.70 16.79 9.48
N ALA A 115 -1.33 17.15 8.24
CA ALA A 115 -1.85 16.50 7.04
C ALA A 115 -1.49 15.00 6.96
N LEU A 116 -0.28 14.61 7.38
CA LEU A 116 0.12 13.21 7.42
C LEU A 116 -0.64 12.41 8.50
N VAL A 117 -0.94 13.03 9.64
CA VAL A 117 -1.83 12.45 10.67
C VAL A 117 -3.24 12.29 10.12
N ASP A 118 -3.78 13.33 9.49
CA ASP A 118 -5.12 13.31 8.91
C ASP A 118 -5.29 12.20 7.90
N LEU A 119 -4.36 12.08 6.97
CA LEU A 119 -4.39 11.03 5.96
C LEU A 119 -4.40 9.62 6.56
N GLN A 120 -3.58 9.37 7.59
CA GLN A 120 -3.56 8.08 8.28
C GLN A 120 -4.90 7.79 8.95
N ILE A 121 -5.46 8.76 9.68
CA ILE A 121 -6.75 8.63 10.34
C ILE A 121 -7.87 8.39 9.34
N ASP A 122 -7.91 9.12 8.22
CA ASP A 122 -8.93 8.98 7.18
C ASP A 122 -8.88 7.59 6.53
N VAL A 123 -7.70 7.14 6.15
CA VAL A 123 -7.52 5.83 5.49
C VAL A 123 -7.86 4.68 6.45
N ILE A 124 -7.45 4.78 7.70
CA ILE A 124 -7.69 3.74 8.71
C ILE A 124 -9.15 3.77 9.16
N GLY A 125 -9.71 4.94 9.37
CA GLY A 125 -11.11 5.12 9.76
C GLY A 125 -12.11 4.64 8.70
N ALA A 126 -11.75 4.78 7.41
CA ALA A 126 -12.58 4.28 6.31
C ALA A 126 -12.80 2.75 6.33
N ASP A 127 -11.89 1.99 6.93
CA ASP A 127 -12.00 0.53 7.09
C ASP A 127 -11.38 0.06 8.41
N ALA A 128 -11.88 0.61 9.51
CA ALA A 128 -11.39 0.33 10.85
C ALA A 128 -11.37 -1.18 11.21
N PRO A 129 -12.38 -2.00 10.84
CA PRO A 129 -12.34 -3.44 11.09
C PRO A 129 -11.16 -4.15 10.43
N LEU A 130 -10.84 -3.79 9.19
CA LEU A 130 -9.69 -4.36 8.48
C LEU A 130 -8.38 -3.94 9.13
N TRP A 131 -8.20 -2.64 9.41
CA TRP A 131 -6.96 -2.15 10.00
C TRP A 131 -6.72 -2.70 11.41
N SER A 132 -7.78 -2.84 12.22
CA SER A 132 -7.68 -3.52 13.52
C SER A 132 -7.17 -4.96 13.37
N ALA A 133 -7.73 -5.71 12.42
CA ALA A 133 -7.30 -7.07 12.14
C ALA A 133 -5.85 -7.13 11.61
N LEU A 134 -5.45 -6.19 10.74
CA LEU A 134 -4.08 -6.11 10.22
C LEU A 134 -3.07 -5.80 11.31
N PHE A 135 -3.33 -4.83 12.19
CA PHE A 135 -2.43 -4.50 13.31
C PHE A 135 -2.28 -5.66 14.30
N ALA A 136 -3.40 -6.34 14.63
CA ALA A 136 -3.35 -7.51 15.50
C ALA A 136 -2.56 -8.67 14.87
N LEU A 137 -2.71 -8.85 13.55
CA LEU A 137 -2.13 -9.96 12.82
C LEU A 137 -0.65 -9.74 12.48
N GLU A 138 -0.23 -8.50 12.23
CA GLU A 138 1.15 -8.16 11.84
C GLU A 138 2.18 -8.74 12.81
N ARG A 139 1.92 -8.64 14.10
CA ARG A 139 2.83 -9.14 15.16
C ARG A 139 2.85 -10.67 15.27
N GLN A 140 1.86 -11.34 14.70
CA GLN A 140 1.75 -12.81 14.75
C GLN A 140 2.40 -13.48 13.52
N VAL A 141 2.28 -12.84 12.34
CA VAL A 141 2.66 -13.48 11.08
C VAL A 141 3.86 -12.84 10.39
N SER A 142 4.15 -11.56 10.66
CA SER A 142 5.28 -10.87 10.01
C SER A 142 6.60 -11.24 10.68
N PRO A 143 7.60 -11.73 9.93
CA PRO A 143 8.95 -11.88 10.45
C PRO A 143 9.48 -10.53 10.96
N LEU A 144 10.20 -10.53 12.09
CA LEU A 144 10.73 -9.30 12.70
C LEU A 144 11.55 -8.46 11.71
N ALA A 145 12.29 -9.09 10.81
CA ALA A 145 13.05 -8.39 9.76
C ALA A 145 12.12 -7.63 8.79
N ALA A 146 10.95 -8.19 8.44
CA ALA A 146 9.98 -7.51 7.58
C ALA A 146 9.33 -6.33 8.33
N TYR A 147 8.93 -6.55 9.58
CA TYR A 147 8.41 -5.48 10.45
C TYR A 147 9.39 -4.30 10.56
N ARG A 148 10.68 -4.58 10.84
CA ARG A 148 11.72 -3.54 10.91
C ARG A 148 11.86 -2.77 9.59
N ARG A 149 11.88 -3.46 8.45
CA ARG A 149 11.96 -2.80 7.14
C ARG A 149 10.77 -1.86 6.89
N HIS A 150 9.56 -2.28 7.25
CA HIS A 150 8.38 -1.42 7.14
C HIS A 150 8.51 -0.19 8.03
N TYR A 151 8.88 -0.40 9.29
CA TYR A 151 9.07 0.70 10.25
C TYR A 151 10.13 1.69 9.76
N ASP A 152 11.29 1.22 9.33
CA ASP A 152 12.39 2.06 8.84
C ASP A 152 11.99 2.83 7.57
N ALA A 153 11.19 2.23 6.69
CA ALA A 153 10.67 2.91 5.50
C ALA A 153 9.73 4.09 5.84
N TYR A 154 8.91 3.94 6.87
CA TYR A 154 8.08 5.04 7.37
C TYR A 154 8.88 6.11 8.10
N VAL A 155 9.88 5.72 8.88
CA VAL A 155 10.82 6.68 9.50
C VAL A 155 11.53 7.50 8.42
N ALA A 156 12.01 6.85 7.35
CA ALA A 156 12.62 7.53 6.22
C ALA A 156 11.66 8.51 5.52
N LEU A 157 10.37 8.14 5.39
CA LEU A 157 9.33 9.02 4.85
C LEU A 157 9.15 10.27 5.73
N TRP A 158 9.02 10.11 7.04
CA TRP A 158 8.92 11.24 7.96
C TRP A 158 10.17 12.12 7.92
N ARG A 159 11.35 11.51 7.87
CA ARG A 159 12.61 12.25 7.76
C ARG A 159 12.67 13.10 6.49
N ASP A 160 12.31 12.50 5.34
CA ASP A 160 12.28 13.21 4.06
C ASP A 160 11.28 14.36 4.09
N ALA A 161 10.07 14.11 4.60
CA ALA A 161 9.02 15.12 4.73
C ALA A 161 9.48 16.32 5.60
N LEU A 162 10.04 16.06 6.78
CA LEU A 162 10.52 17.11 7.68
C LEU A 162 11.72 17.89 7.13
N ALA A 163 12.60 17.22 6.38
CA ALA A 163 13.77 17.85 5.75
C ALA A 163 13.39 18.85 4.65
N HIS A 164 12.22 18.67 4.02
CA HIS A 164 11.72 19.55 2.94
C HIS A 164 10.62 20.52 3.40
N ALA A 165 10.40 20.67 4.70
CA ALA A 165 9.52 21.67 5.26
C ALA A 165 10.08 23.09 5.07
N ALA A 166 9.23 24.13 5.17
CA ALA A 166 9.68 25.53 5.13
C ALA A 166 10.57 25.91 6.32
N ASP A 167 10.38 25.22 7.44
CA ASP A 167 11.10 25.37 8.71
C ASP A 167 11.71 24.04 9.13
N PRO A 168 12.71 23.51 8.36
CA PRO A 168 13.28 22.20 8.63
C PRO A 168 14.00 22.19 9.99
N PRO A 169 13.90 21.11 10.77
CA PRO A 169 14.63 21.00 12.03
C PRO A 169 16.12 20.90 11.79
N LEU A 170 16.93 21.15 12.83
CA LEU A 170 18.36 20.93 12.78
C LEU A 170 18.69 19.50 12.32
N ALA A 171 19.67 19.36 11.43
CA ALA A 171 20.06 18.05 10.86
C ALA A 171 20.36 17.00 11.93
N ALA A 172 20.98 17.40 13.04
CA ALA A 172 21.29 16.51 14.16
C ALA A 172 20.04 15.98 14.90
N ARG A 173 18.89 16.65 14.79
CA ARG A 173 17.62 16.28 15.44
C ARG A 173 16.69 15.49 14.50
N LEU A 174 16.91 15.58 13.20
CA LEU A 174 15.98 15.10 12.16
C LEU A 174 15.65 13.62 12.28
N ASP A 175 16.64 12.75 12.46
CA ASP A 175 16.43 11.30 12.60
C ASP A 175 15.62 10.95 13.86
N GLY A 176 15.89 11.61 14.98
CA GLY A 176 15.16 11.44 16.22
C GLY A 176 13.70 11.87 16.10
N LEU A 177 13.47 13.04 15.47
CA LEU A 177 12.13 13.57 15.23
C LEU A 177 11.32 12.67 14.31
N ALA A 178 11.89 12.21 13.20
CA ALA A 178 11.24 11.31 12.27
C ALA A 178 10.85 9.97 12.92
N ARG A 179 11.75 9.40 13.70
CA ARG A 179 11.49 8.16 14.43
C ARG A 179 10.36 8.33 15.46
N MET A 180 10.38 9.40 16.19
CA MET A 180 9.34 9.67 17.20
C MET A 180 7.99 9.98 16.54
N ALA A 181 7.98 10.76 15.45
CA ALA A 181 6.77 11.03 14.69
C ALA A 181 6.10 9.72 14.20
N GLN A 182 6.88 8.81 13.63
CA GLN A 182 6.38 7.50 13.24
C GLN A 182 5.88 6.70 14.44
N THR A 183 6.62 6.70 15.55
CA THR A 183 6.25 5.94 16.75
C THR A 183 4.94 6.46 17.35
N VAL A 184 4.77 7.77 17.44
CA VAL A 184 3.55 8.42 17.96
C VAL A 184 2.36 8.09 17.08
N CYS A 185 2.47 8.26 15.76
CA CYS A 185 1.37 7.99 14.84
C CYS A 185 1.00 6.49 14.85
N TYR A 186 1.97 5.62 14.62
CA TYR A 186 1.72 4.17 14.60
C TYR A 186 1.21 3.66 15.93
N GLY A 187 1.87 4.03 17.03
CA GLY A 187 1.49 3.62 18.37
C GLY A 187 0.12 4.16 18.79
N GLY A 188 -0.11 5.45 18.60
CA GLY A 188 -1.38 6.10 18.97
C GLY A 188 -2.56 5.48 18.20
N ILE A 189 -2.45 5.36 16.90
CA ILE A 189 -3.54 4.82 16.07
C ILE A 189 -3.76 3.32 16.36
N SER A 190 -2.69 2.51 16.32
CA SER A 190 -2.84 1.06 16.50
C SER A 190 -3.32 0.69 17.91
N GLN A 191 -2.82 1.35 18.95
CA GLN A 191 -3.27 1.09 20.31
C GLN A 191 -4.72 1.54 20.51
N ALA A 192 -5.09 2.74 20.08
CA ALA A 192 -6.46 3.21 20.19
C ALA A 192 -7.43 2.26 19.48
N LEU A 193 -7.12 1.85 18.24
CA LEU A 193 -7.96 0.96 17.46
C LEU A 193 -8.08 -0.44 18.08
N LEU A 194 -6.99 -0.99 18.61
CA LEU A 194 -6.99 -2.32 19.25
C LEU A 194 -7.65 -2.35 20.63
N THR A 195 -7.61 -1.23 21.36
CA THR A 195 -8.15 -1.17 22.74
C THR A 195 -9.59 -0.68 22.81
N LEU A 196 -9.95 0.29 21.96
CA LEU A 196 -11.29 0.89 21.95
C LEU A 196 -12.19 0.27 20.88
N GLY A 197 -11.63 -0.30 19.83
CA GLY A 197 -12.38 -0.96 18.76
C GLY A 197 -13.48 -0.07 18.16
N PRO A 198 -14.75 -0.55 18.09
CA PRO A 198 -15.85 0.23 17.55
C PRO A 198 -16.23 1.48 18.33
N ALA A 199 -15.78 1.62 19.59
CA ALA A 199 -16.02 2.80 20.42
C ALA A 199 -14.99 3.93 20.18
N LEU A 200 -14.01 3.72 19.29
CA LEU A 200 -13.01 4.72 18.98
C LEU A 200 -13.62 5.94 18.28
N ASP A 201 -13.46 7.11 18.89
CA ASP A 201 -13.74 8.40 18.29
C ASP A 201 -12.51 8.85 17.47
N PHE A 202 -12.59 8.68 16.16
CA PHE A 202 -11.53 9.08 15.23
C PHE A 202 -11.29 10.60 15.19
N ALA A 203 -12.32 11.42 15.46
CA ALA A 203 -12.16 12.87 15.49
C ALA A 203 -11.38 13.31 16.73
N ALA A 204 -11.69 12.74 17.89
CA ALA A 204 -10.94 12.97 19.12
C ALA A 204 -9.48 12.50 18.97
N LEU A 205 -9.25 11.26 18.48
CA LEU A 205 -7.90 10.73 18.26
C LEU A 205 -7.08 11.62 17.33
N ARG A 206 -7.68 12.14 16.26
CA ARG A 206 -7.05 13.09 15.33
C ARG A 206 -6.56 14.32 16.06
N GLY A 207 -7.43 14.96 16.85
CA GLY A 207 -7.10 16.16 17.61
C GLY A 207 -5.94 15.92 18.58
N GLU A 208 -5.95 14.81 19.30
CA GLU A 208 -4.90 14.43 20.23
C GLU A 208 -3.55 14.19 19.54
N LEU A 209 -3.54 13.42 18.45
CA LEU A 209 -2.30 13.16 17.69
C LEU A 209 -1.73 14.42 17.07
N GLN A 210 -2.57 15.30 16.51
CA GLN A 210 -2.12 16.59 15.98
C GLN A 210 -1.56 17.49 17.08
N ALA A 211 -2.18 17.53 18.27
CA ALA A 211 -1.70 18.30 19.42
C ALA A 211 -0.33 17.79 19.89
N VAL A 212 -0.18 16.47 20.05
CA VAL A 212 1.10 15.85 20.45
C VAL A 212 2.18 16.13 19.40
N MET A 213 1.88 15.92 18.11
CA MET A 213 2.85 16.17 17.03
C MET A 213 3.28 17.62 16.97
N ARG A 214 2.37 18.56 17.11
CA ARG A 214 2.65 19.99 17.11
C ARG A 214 3.56 20.36 18.28
N ALA A 215 3.23 19.92 19.49
CA ALA A 215 4.01 20.19 20.71
C ALA A 215 5.42 19.59 20.58
N TYR A 216 5.52 18.35 20.13
CA TYR A 216 6.80 17.66 19.97
C TYR A 216 7.70 18.32 18.92
N LEU A 217 7.16 18.67 17.77
CA LEU A 217 7.92 19.35 16.72
C LEU A 217 8.33 20.77 17.13
N ALA A 218 7.47 21.51 17.84
CA ALA A 218 7.83 22.85 18.37
C ALA A 218 9.00 22.79 19.36
N ALA A 219 9.05 21.76 20.23
CA ALA A 219 10.15 21.56 21.17
C ALA A 219 11.48 21.15 20.50
N ALA A 220 11.49 20.91 19.20
CA ALA A 220 12.71 20.54 18.48
C ALA A 220 13.69 21.72 18.30
N ASP A 221 13.22 22.95 18.43
CA ASP A 221 14.02 24.16 18.28
C ASP A 221 14.52 24.73 19.60
N ALA A 222 14.07 24.16 20.71
CA ALA A 222 14.54 24.49 22.06
C ALA A 222 15.75 23.63 22.45
#